data_fc91c7d923090b203d275887de6d988b
#
_entry.id   fc91c7d923090b203d275887de6d988b
#
_cell.length_a   1.000
_cell.length_b   1.000
_cell.length_c   1.000
_cell.angle_alpha   90.00
_cell.angle_beta   90.00
_cell.angle_gamma   90.00
#
_symmetry.space_group_name_H-M   'P 1'
#
loop_
_entity.id
_entity.type
_entity.pdbx_description
1 polymer ?
#
loop_
_entity_poly.entity_id
_entity_poly.type
_entity_poly.pdbx_seq_one_letter_code
_entity_poly.pdbx_strand_id
1 'polypeptide(L)'
;MRKIETEMNQAIRNGHAWSKDNTCITYDPTNNMSAEVYLHGNHIATVTDNDLTLYSGGGWFSNTTKSRLNALIQEFSFKGAIFQKNFNWYVQMFKTVTPFHEGITLPII
;
A
#
# COMPACT_ATOMS: atom_id res chain seq x y z
N MET A 1 -1.04 -8.08 -11.75
CA MET A 1 -1.88 -7.36 -10.77
C MET A 1 -3.29 -7.92 -10.79
N ARG A 2 -3.89 -8.15 -9.63
CA ARG A 2 -5.27 -8.64 -9.53
C ARG A 2 -6.26 -7.56 -9.93
N LYS A 3 -7.42 -7.98 -10.43
CA LYS A 3 -8.47 -7.04 -10.87
C LYS A 3 -8.89 -6.07 -9.75
N ILE A 4 -9.08 -6.59 -8.53
CA ILE A 4 -9.44 -5.75 -7.37
C ILE A 4 -8.39 -4.68 -7.10
N GLU A 5 -7.12 -4.99 -7.35
CA GLU A 5 -6.01 -4.04 -7.15
C GLU A 5 -6.00 -2.94 -8.21
N THR A 6 -6.36 -3.30 -9.45
CA THR A 6 -6.52 -2.30 -10.51
C THR A 6 -7.67 -1.33 -10.17
N GLU A 7 -8.78 -1.86 -9.66
CA GLU A 7 -9.92 -1.04 -9.25
C GLU A 7 -9.58 -0.17 -8.03
N MET A 8 -8.86 -0.73 -7.06
CA MET A 8 -8.37 0.01 -5.88
C MET A 8 -7.50 1.20 -6.31
N ASN A 9 -6.53 0.95 -7.15
CA ASN A 9 -5.61 1.99 -7.62
C ASN A 9 -6.34 3.07 -8.40
N GLN A 10 -7.31 2.69 -9.22
CA GLN A 10 -8.10 3.65 -9.98
C GLN A 10 -8.96 4.53 -9.07
N ALA A 11 -9.53 3.95 -8.01
CA ALA A 11 -10.30 4.73 -7.04
C ALA A 11 -9.42 5.77 -6.35
N ILE A 12 -8.19 5.40 -5.98
CA ILE A 12 -7.24 6.34 -5.37
C ILE A 12 -6.88 7.45 -6.36
N ARG A 13 -6.59 7.11 -7.61
CA ARG A 13 -6.29 8.09 -8.66
C ARG A 13 -7.41 9.09 -8.86
N ASN A 14 -8.66 8.63 -8.77
CA ASN A 14 -9.84 9.46 -8.98
C ASN A 14 -10.32 10.16 -7.73
N GLY A 15 -9.69 9.91 -6.59
CA GLY A 15 -10.07 10.52 -5.32
C GLY A 15 -11.41 10.07 -4.78
N HIS A 16 -11.81 8.84 -5.08
CA HIS A 16 -13.11 8.29 -4.68
C HIS A 16 -12.97 7.30 -3.52
N ALA A 17 -13.84 7.41 -2.53
CA ALA A 17 -14.03 6.35 -1.54
C ALA A 17 -14.54 5.11 -2.26
N TRP A 18 -14.08 3.94 -1.82
CA TRP A 18 -14.36 2.70 -2.54
C TRP A 18 -14.23 1.52 -1.59
N SER A 19 -15.04 0.50 -1.84
CA SER A 19 -14.97 -0.73 -1.05
C SER A 19 -15.42 -1.89 -1.94
N LYS A 20 -14.65 -2.97 -1.89
CA LYS A 20 -15.00 -4.20 -2.60
C LYS A 20 -14.39 -5.39 -1.88
N ASP A 21 -15.20 -6.39 -1.59
CA ASP A 21 -14.78 -7.59 -0.87
C ASP A 21 -14.07 -7.24 0.44
N ASN A 22 -12.78 -7.53 0.54
CA ASN A 22 -11.98 -7.34 1.74
C ASN A 22 -11.19 -6.02 1.75
N THR A 23 -11.32 -5.18 0.72
CA THR A 23 -10.48 -3.99 0.54
C THR A 23 -11.34 -2.73 0.56
N CYS A 24 -10.85 -1.70 1.25
CA CYS A 24 -11.59 -0.45 1.44
C CYS A 24 -10.65 0.74 1.37
N ILE A 25 -11.13 1.84 0.77
CA ILE A 25 -10.42 3.10 0.73
C ILE A 25 -11.31 4.18 1.32
N THR A 26 -10.76 4.90 2.31
CA THR A 26 -11.37 6.10 2.88
C THR A 26 -10.42 7.27 2.74
N TYR A 27 -10.89 8.48 3.04
CA TYR A 27 -10.06 9.68 2.98
C TYR A 27 -10.07 10.39 4.31
N ASP A 28 -8.89 10.88 4.72
CA ASP A 28 -8.71 11.55 6.00
C ASP A 28 -8.64 13.07 5.78
N PRO A 29 -9.71 13.82 6.12
CA PRO A 29 -9.71 15.28 5.94
C PRO A 29 -8.73 15.99 6.87
N THR A 30 -8.31 15.35 7.97
CA THR A 30 -7.32 15.93 8.89
C THR A 30 -5.90 15.78 8.38
N ASN A 31 -5.68 14.99 7.32
CA ASN A 31 -4.37 14.77 6.70
C ASN A 31 -4.46 15.04 5.19
N ASN A 32 -4.95 16.23 4.83
CA ASN A 32 -5.04 16.71 3.44
C ASN A 32 -5.73 15.73 2.50
N MET A 33 -6.80 15.06 2.99
CA MET A 33 -7.55 14.07 2.20
C MET A 33 -6.66 12.91 1.72
N SER A 34 -5.73 12.47 2.57
CA SER A 34 -4.94 11.28 2.26
C SER A 34 -5.84 10.06 2.09
N ALA A 35 -5.49 9.18 1.14
CA ALA A 35 -6.19 7.93 0.94
C ALA A 35 -5.70 6.91 1.97
N GLU A 36 -6.63 6.37 2.75
CA GLU A 36 -6.33 5.34 3.74
C GLU A 36 -6.82 4.00 3.21
N VAL A 37 -5.91 3.03 3.09
CA VAL A 37 -6.21 1.72 2.50
C VAL A 37 -6.30 0.67 3.60
N TYR A 38 -7.38 -0.11 3.57
CA TYR A 38 -7.66 -1.15 4.57
C TYR A 38 -7.84 -2.50 3.89
N LEU A 39 -7.34 -3.55 4.53
CA LEU A 39 -7.55 -4.94 4.12
C LEU A 39 -8.13 -5.69 5.32
N HIS A 40 -9.32 -6.28 5.17
CA HIS A 40 -10.05 -6.91 6.27
C HIS A 40 -10.22 -5.96 7.49
N GLY A 41 -10.40 -4.66 7.23
CA GLY A 41 -10.53 -3.66 8.28
C GLY A 41 -9.22 -3.24 8.93
N ASN A 42 -8.08 -3.77 8.49
CA ASN A 42 -6.77 -3.41 9.02
C ASN A 42 -6.09 -2.42 8.09
N HIS A 43 -5.56 -1.32 8.67
CA HIS A 43 -4.88 -0.28 7.91
C HIS A 43 -3.56 -0.80 7.34
N ILE A 44 -3.40 -0.75 6.02
CA ILE A 44 -2.19 -1.24 5.34
C ILE A 44 -1.42 -0.16 4.60
N ALA A 45 -2.04 0.98 4.29
CA ALA A 45 -1.31 2.04 3.58
C ALA A 45 -1.99 3.39 3.72
N THR A 46 -1.17 4.44 3.59
CA THR A 46 -1.62 5.82 3.45
C THR A 46 -0.98 6.40 2.19
N VAL A 47 -1.80 6.97 1.31
CA VAL A 47 -1.33 7.59 0.07
C VAL A 47 -1.62 9.09 0.15
N THR A 48 -0.55 9.89 0.12
CA THR A 48 -0.65 11.35 0.04
C THR A 48 -0.21 11.82 -1.35
N ASP A 49 -0.15 13.11 -1.58
CA ASP A 49 0.36 13.65 -2.85
C ASP A 49 1.85 13.35 -3.06
N ASN A 50 2.60 13.13 -1.98
CA ASN A 50 4.05 13.02 -2.04
C ASN A 50 4.58 11.66 -1.59
N ASP A 51 3.81 10.93 -0.77
CA ASP A 51 4.33 9.76 -0.08
C ASP A 51 3.35 8.60 -0.08
N LEU A 52 3.91 7.40 -0.10
CA LEU A 52 3.21 6.15 0.12
C LEU A 52 3.77 5.51 1.37
N THR A 53 2.96 5.42 2.43
CA THR A 53 3.37 4.83 3.70
C THR A 53 2.71 3.46 3.85
N LEU A 54 3.49 2.45 4.26
CA LEU A 54 3.07 1.06 4.25
C LEU A 54 3.05 0.45 5.65
N TYR A 55 2.06 -0.42 5.88
CA TYR A 55 1.87 -1.16 7.14
C TYR A 55 1.51 -2.60 6.82
N SER A 56 1.76 -3.50 7.78
CA SER A 56 1.40 -4.93 7.60
C SER A 56 -0.07 -5.22 7.90
N GLY A 57 -0.79 -4.25 8.47
CA GLY A 57 -2.16 -4.47 8.92
C GLY A 57 -2.21 -5.17 10.28
N GLY A 58 -1.34 -4.76 11.22
CA GLY A 58 -1.32 -5.33 12.56
C GLY A 58 -0.47 -6.59 12.69
N GLY A 59 0.55 -6.75 11.85
CA GLY A 59 1.45 -7.91 11.91
C GLY A 59 0.99 -9.08 11.04
N TRP A 60 -0.02 -8.89 10.20
CA TRP A 60 -0.49 -9.93 9.28
C TRP A 60 0.32 -9.94 8.00
N PHE A 61 1.43 -10.66 8.00
CA PHE A 61 2.34 -10.75 6.85
C PHE A 61 1.84 -11.80 5.85
N SER A 62 0.63 -11.58 5.30
CA SER A 62 0.00 -12.52 4.37
C SER A 62 0.37 -12.21 2.92
N ASN A 63 0.18 -13.21 2.04
CA ASN A 63 0.36 -13.01 0.60
C ASN A 63 -0.61 -11.98 0.03
N THR A 64 -1.83 -11.91 0.55
CA THR A 64 -2.81 -10.91 0.11
C THR A 64 -2.36 -9.50 0.49
N THR A 65 -1.88 -9.29 1.72
CA THR A 65 -1.33 -7.99 2.14
C THR A 65 -0.17 -7.59 1.23
N LYS A 66 0.77 -8.50 1.02
CA LYS A 66 1.93 -8.24 0.15
C LYS A 66 1.50 -7.89 -1.27
N SER A 67 0.50 -8.59 -1.81
CA SER A 67 -0.03 -8.32 -3.15
C SER A 67 -0.64 -6.90 -3.25
N ARG A 68 -1.44 -6.50 -2.24
CA ARG A 68 -2.03 -5.15 -2.21
C ARG A 68 -0.95 -4.08 -2.13
N LEU A 69 0.04 -4.27 -1.25
CA LEU A 69 1.13 -3.31 -1.09
C LEU A 69 1.97 -3.18 -2.36
N ASN A 70 2.27 -4.30 -3.02
CA ASN A 70 3.00 -4.27 -4.29
C ASN A 70 2.21 -3.58 -5.39
N ALA A 71 0.89 -3.74 -5.40
CA ALA A 71 0.04 -3.04 -6.36
C ALA A 71 0.11 -1.52 -6.16
N LEU A 72 0.09 -1.07 -4.90
CA LEU A 72 0.22 0.35 -4.58
C LEU A 72 1.60 0.89 -4.98
N ILE A 73 2.66 0.15 -4.67
CA ILE A 73 4.02 0.54 -5.03
C ILE A 73 4.15 0.65 -6.55
N GLN A 74 3.63 -0.35 -7.27
CA GLN A 74 3.69 -0.38 -8.72
C GLN A 74 2.96 0.79 -9.37
N GLU A 75 1.83 1.20 -8.78
CA GLU A 75 1.04 2.30 -9.30
C GLU A 75 1.60 3.67 -8.96
N PHE A 76 2.08 3.85 -7.73
CA PHE A 76 2.41 5.19 -7.21
C PHE A 76 3.90 5.44 -7.05
N SER A 77 4.69 4.41 -6.82
CA SER A 77 6.13 4.55 -6.63
C SER A 77 6.96 3.81 -7.69
N PHE A 78 6.42 2.87 -8.36
CA PHE A 78 6.81 1.96 -9.44
C PHE A 78 8.28 1.51 -9.54
N LYS A 79 9.16 1.95 -8.68
CA LYS A 79 10.58 1.55 -8.68
C LYS A 79 10.92 0.63 -7.53
N GLY A 80 9.90 0.08 -6.87
CA GLY A 80 10.11 -0.75 -5.71
C GLY A 80 9.23 -1.98 -5.66
N ALA A 81 9.49 -2.83 -4.68
CA ALA A 81 8.69 -4.02 -4.42
C ALA A 81 8.91 -4.50 -2.99
N ILE A 82 7.87 -5.12 -2.42
CA ILE A 82 8.00 -5.89 -1.19
C ILE A 82 8.22 -7.35 -1.58
N PHE A 83 9.21 -7.97 -0.96
CA PHE A 83 9.46 -9.40 -1.16
C PHE A 83 9.78 -10.07 0.16
N GLN A 84 9.68 -11.39 0.18
CA GLN A 84 9.91 -12.20 1.37
C GLN A 84 11.15 -13.07 1.15
N LYS A 85 12.02 -13.13 2.15
CA LYS A 85 13.18 -14.00 2.16
C LYS A 85 13.42 -14.50 3.57
N ASN A 86 13.56 -15.81 3.75
CA ASN A 86 13.78 -16.43 5.07
C ASN A 86 12.73 -15.97 6.08
N PHE A 87 11.43 -15.95 5.66
CA PHE A 87 10.27 -15.57 6.46
C PHE A 87 10.22 -14.10 6.88
N ASN A 88 11.17 -13.27 6.40
CA ASN A 88 11.18 -11.83 6.70
C ASN A 88 10.81 -11.05 5.45
N TRP A 89 10.11 -9.92 5.66
CA TRP A 89 9.75 -9.02 4.58
C TRP A 89 10.80 -7.92 4.40
N TYR A 90 11.06 -7.60 3.14
CA TYR A 90 11.99 -6.54 2.73
C TYR A 90 11.33 -5.64 1.71
N VAL A 91 11.77 -4.38 1.68
CA VAL A 91 11.38 -3.42 0.65
C VAL A 91 12.60 -3.13 -0.20
N GLN A 92 12.48 -3.37 -1.50
CA GLN A 92 13.47 -2.94 -2.47
C GLN A 92 13.03 -1.62 -3.07
N MET A 93 13.94 -0.65 -3.09
CA MET A 93 13.70 0.69 -3.66
C MET A 93 14.94 1.06 -4.45
N PHE A 94 14.83 1.15 -5.80
CA PHE A 94 15.97 1.32 -6.68
C PHE A 94 16.98 0.20 -6.47
N LYS A 95 18.19 0.51 -5.96
CA LYS A 95 19.23 -0.47 -5.69
C LYS A 95 19.39 -0.80 -4.21
N THR A 96 18.52 -0.27 -3.36
CA THR A 96 18.59 -0.43 -1.92
C THR A 96 17.55 -1.43 -1.44
N VAL A 97 17.96 -2.37 -0.59
CA VAL A 97 17.06 -3.32 0.07
C VAL A 97 17.05 -2.98 1.56
N THR A 98 15.87 -2.76 2.12
CA THR A 98 15.67 -2.38 3.51
C THR A 98 14.69 -3.36 4.16
N PRO A 99 14.94 -3.81 5.40
CA PRO A 99 13.92 -4.59 6.11
C PRO A 99 12.61 -3.80 6.21
N PHE A 100 11.49 -4.51 5.99
CA PHE A 100 10.18 -3.88 6.14
C PHE A 100 9.94 -3.52 7.60
N HIS A 101 9.41 -2.34 7.85
CA HIS A 101 8.92 -1.93 9.17
C HIS A 101 7.62 -1.17 9.00
N GLU A 102 6.80 -1.18 10.07
CA GLU A 102 5.53 -0.46 10.07
C GLU A 102 5.78 1.03 9.85
N GLY A 103 5.05 1.61 8.90
CA GLY A 103 5.20 3.02 8.59
C GLY A 103 6.35 3.37 7.66
N ILE A 104 6.94 2.38 7.00
CA ILE A 104 7.97 2.68 6.01
C ILE A 104 7.36 3.52 4.89
N THR A 105 8.05 4.59 4.50
CA THR A 105 7.54 5.57 3.55
C THR A 105 8.36 5.58 2.28
N LEU A 106 7.66 5.51 1.14
CA LEU A 106 8.27 5.56 -0.19
C LEU A 106 7.80 6.83 -0.90
N PRO A 107 8.67 7.49 -1.67
CA PRO A 107 8.23 8.68 -2.41
C PRO A 107 7.32 8.29 -3.56
N ILE A 108 6.33 9.12 -3.83
CA ILE A 108 5.50 9.00 -5.03
C ILE A 108 6.24 9.66 -6.19
N ILE A 109 6.32 8.94 -7.28
CA ILE A 109 7.09 9.36 -8.45
C ILE A 109 6.16 9.74 -9.58
#